data_7050ee37533393215c28a4eeb078d5af
#
_entry.id   7050ee37533393215c28a4eeb078d5af
#
_cell.length_a   1.000
_cell.length_b   1.000
_cell.length_c   1.000
_cell.angle_alpha   90.00
_cell.angle_beta   90.00
_cell.angle_gamma   90.00
#
_symmetry.space_group_name_H-M   'P 1'
#
loop_
_entity.id
_entity.type
_entity.pdbx_description
1 polymer ?
#
loop_
_entity_poly.entity_id
_entity_poly.type
_entity_poly.pdbx_seq_one_letter_code
_entity_poly.pdbx_strand_id
1 'polypeptide(L)'
;MRLFLAVLYTGFALTANAALADMSELEAMREGTMKKLLFSDPAPVSTESFTHADGGEFTLAEFEGKHVIVNFWATWCAPCRKEMPMLSELQSEFGGDSFEVVTIATGRNDLAGIKRFFAEIEVDNLPLYLDPKQTLARDMAVLGLPITLILDPEGNEIARMRGDAEWNSESAKAIIAALIAPDA
;
A
#
# COMPACT_ATOMS: atom_id res chain seq x y z
N MET A 1 25.13 50.37 14.19
CA MET A 1 23.83 49.73 14.38
C MET A 1 23.38 49.14 13.04
N ARG A 2 23.94 48.01 12.63
CA ARG A 2 23.55 47.24 11.45
C ARG A 2 24.27 45.86 11.52
N LEU A 3 23.68 44.94 12.21
CA LEU A 3 23.98 43.51 12.11
C LEU A 3 22.78 42.77 12.71
N PHE A 4 21.93 42.17 11.85
CA PHE A 4 21.00 41.07 12.17
C PHE A 4 20.08 40.88 10.95
N LEU A 5 20.53 40.15 9.95
CA LEU A 5 19.67 39.47 8.97
C LEU A 5 20.51 38.53 8.11
N ALA A 6 20.88 37.37 8.61
CA ALA A 6 21.42 36.30 7.78
C ALA A 6 21.48 34.97 8.54
N VAL A 7 20.38 34.48 9.11
CA VAL A 7 20.32 33.10 9.63
C VAL A 7 18.88 32.58 9.48
N LEU A 8 18.34 32.46 8.29
CA LEU A 8 17.01 31.84 8.10
C LEU A 8 16.82 31.14 6.76
N TYR A 9 17.88 30.67 6.10
CA TYR A 9 17.70 29.99 4.79
C TYR A 9 18.38 28.62 4.66
N THR A 10 19.02 28.07 5.70
CA THR A 10 19.79 26.81 5.61
C THR A 10 19.03 25.57 6.09
N GLY A 11 17.85 25.70 6.73
CA GLY A 11 17.11 24.56 7.27
C GLY A 11 16.23 23.81 6.26
N PHE A 12 15.76 24.49 5.21
CA PHE A 12 14.78 23.89 4.28
C PHE A 12 15.40 23.02 3.17
N ALA A 13 16.68 23.21 2.87
CA ALA A 13 17.35 22.45 1.82
C ALA A 13 17.85 21.05 2.26
N LEU A 14 18.02 20.83 3.56
CA LEU A 14 18.51 19.55 4.09
C LEU A 14 17.43 18.47 4.17
N THR A 15 16.20 18.83 4.46
CA THR A 15 15.08 17.86 4.53
C THR A 15 14.65 17.36 3.17
N ALA A 16 14.64 18.22 2.14
CA ALA A 16 14.31 17.82 0.78
C ALA A 16 15.36 16.85 0.17
N ASN A 17 16.64 17.02 0.49
CA ASN A 17 17.69 16.13 0.02
C ASN A 17 17.66 14.75 0.68
N ALA A 18 17.27 14.65 1.94
CA ALA A 18 17.15 13.36 2.64
C ALA A 18 16.01 12.53 2.05
N ALA A 19 14.83 13.12 1.84
CA ALA A 19 13.68 12.44 1.23
C ALA A 19 13.95 11.95 -0.21
N LEU A 20 14.68 12.71 -1.01
CA LEU A 20 15.07 12.31 -2.37
C LEU A 20 16.12 11.19 -2.39
N ALA A 21 17.03 11.15 -1.41
CA ALA A 21 18.01 10.08 -1.27
C ALA A 21 17.32 8.76 -0.90
N ASP A 22 16.35 8.80 0.00
CA ASP A 22 15.57 7.67 0.47
C ASP A 22 14.74 7.02 -0.65
N MET A 23 14.04 7.82 -1.46
CA MET A 23 13.30 7.32 -2.62
C MET A 23 14.19 6.66 -3.66
N SER A 24 15.40 7.18 -3.90
CA SER A 24 16.34 6.60 -4.85
C SER A 24 16.90 5.26 -4.38
N GLU A 25 17.04 5.07 -3.07
CA GLU A 25 17.46 3.80 -2.47
C GLU A 25 16.37 2.74 -2.62
N LEU A 26 15.12 3.08 -2.33
CA LEU A 26 13.97 2.18 -2.55
C LEU A 26 13.83 1.78 -4.02
N GLU A 27 14.04 2.73 -4.94
CA GLU A 27 14.04 2.43 -6.37
C GLU A 27 15.14 1.47 -6.79
N ALA A 28 16.33 1.57 -6.19
CA ALA A 28 17.46 0.68 -6.46
C ALA A 28 17.24 -0.76 -5.95
N MET A 29 16.37 -0.96 -4.96
CA MET A 29 16.01 -2.28 -4.43
C MET A 29 15.05 -3.07 -5.35
N ARG A 30 14.48 -2.44 -6.38
CA ARG A 30 13.49 -3.08 -7.26
C ARG A 30 14.13 -4.10 -8.19
N GLU A 31 13.80 -5.37 -8.01
CA GLU A 31 14.21 -6.49 -8.86
C GLU A 31 12.99 -7.29 -9.35
N GLY A 32 13.19 -8.11 -10.37
CA GLY A 32 12.14 -8.99 -10.90
C GLY A 32 10.85 -8.24 -11.21
N THR A 33 9.73 -8.73 -10.69
CA THR A 33 8.41 -8.12 -10.87
C THR A 33 8.27 -6.78 -10.14
N MET A 34 9.08 -6.53 -9.09
CA MET A 34 9.05 -5.27 -8.33
C MET A 34 9.53 -4.07 -9.16
N LYS A 35 10.19 -4.27 -10.29
CA LYS A 35 10.53 -3.19 -11.25
C LYS A 35 9.30 -2.44 -11.77
N LYS A 36 8.11 -3.02 -11.67
CA LYS A 36 6.83 -2.38 -12.01
C LYS A 36 6.31 -1.44 -10.91
N LEU A 37 6.84 -1.51 -9.68
CA LEU A 37 6.48 -0.61 -8.60
C LEU A 37 7.04 0.78 -8.88
N LEU A 38 6.17 1.76 -9.04
CA LEU A 38 6.54 3.14 -9.35
C LEU A 38 6.35 3.98 -8.08
N PHE A 39 7.43 4.53 -7.59
CA PHE A 39 7.42 5.53 -6.52
C PHE A 39 7.07 6.91 -7.08
N SER A 40 6.46 7.75 -6.27
CA SER A 40 6.09 9.13 -6.60
C SER A 40 6.16 10.01 -5.35
N ASP A 41 6.13 11.32 -5.55
CA ASP A 41 5.91 12.25 -4.45
C ASP A 41 4.60 11.88 -3.71
N PRO A 42 4.53 12.03 -2.37
CA PRO A 42 3.34 11.74 -1.60
C PRO A 42 2.11 12.47 -2.13
N ALA A 43 1.05 11.72 -2.40
CA ALA A 43 -0.19 12.26 -2.92
C ALA A 43 -1.38 11.84 -2.03
N PRO A 44 -2.34 12.75 -1.77
CA PRO A 44 -3.49 12.42 -0.94
C PRO A 44 -4.31 11.30 -1.58
N VAL A 45 -4.83 10.40 -0.74
CA VAL A 45 -5.73 9.33 -1.16
C VAL A 45 -7.20 9.77 -1.12
N SER A 46 -8.06 8.93 -1.66
CA SER A 46 -9.51 9.11 -1.61
C SER A 46 -10.07 9.05 -0.19
N THR A 47 -11.10 9.85 0.08
CA THR A 47 -11.91 9.80 1.31
C THR A 47 -13.16 8.93 1.18
N GLU A 48 -13.35 8.28 0.03
CA GLU A 48 -14.48 7.37 -0.21
C GLU A 48 -14.42 6.16 0.71
N SER A 49 -15.59 5.75 1.23
CA SER A 49 -15.69 4.63 2.15
C SER A 49 -15.81 3.28 1.44
N PHE A 50 -15.37 2.25 2.14
CA PHE A 50 -15.57 0.83 1.80
C PHE A 50 -16.06 0.08 3.05
N THR A 51 -16.47 -1.18 2.91
CA THR A 51 -17.10 -1.91 4.01
C THR A 51 -16.29 -3.14 4.41
N HIS A 52 -16.28 -3.47 5.70
CA HIS A 52 -15.75 -4.76 6.16
C HIS A 52 -16.81 -5.87 5.99
N ALA A 53 -16.36 -7.09 5.79
CA ALA A 53 -17.24 -8.26 5.59
C ALA A 53 -18.17 -8.55 6.78
N ASP A 54 -17.75 -8.20 7.99
CA ASP A 54 -18.54 -8.35 9.21
C ASP A 54 -19.35 -7.09 9.57
N GLY A 55 -19.33 -6.09 8.70
CA GLY A 55 -20.03 -4.81 8.86
C GLY A 55 -19.10 -3.67 9.25
N GLY A 56 -19.61 -2.46 9.14
CA GLY A 56 -18.86 -1.21 9.37
C GLY A 56 -18.37 -0.59 8.07
N GLU A 57 -18.34 0.73 8.07
CA GLU A 57 -17.72 1.55 7.03
C GLU A 57 -16.32 1.96 7.47
N PHE A 58 -15.40 1.96 6.53
CA PHE A 58 -13.99 2.30 6.70
C PHE A 58 -13.57 3.26 5.61
N THR A 59 -12.56 4.06 5.89
CA THR A 59 -11.83 4.88 4.91
C THR A 59 -10.33 4.54 5.00
N LEU A 60 -9.53 4.99 4.05
CA LEU A 60 -8.09 4.77 4.10
C LEU A 60 -7.42 5.54 5.26
N ALA A 61 -8.04 6.61 5.75
CA ALA A 61 -7.53 7.39 6.90
C ALA A 61 -7.48 6.59 8.23
N GLU A 62 -8.26 5.50 8.34
CA GLU A 62 -8.24 4.66 9.55
C GLU A 62 -6.97 3.83 9.70
N PHE A 63 -6.14 3.80 8.66
CA PHE A 63 -4.84 3.11 8.65
C PHE A 63 -3.64 4.06 8.81
N GLU A 64 -3.87 5.36 9.04
CA GLU A 64 -2.80 6.31 9.35
C GLU A 64 -1.96 5.87 10.56
N GLY A 65 -0.71 6.25 10.57
CA GLY A 65 0.29 5.84 11.57
C GLY A 65 1.13 4.64 11.18
N LYS A 66 0.85 4.01 10.02
CA LYS A 66 1.62 2.87 9.49
C LYS A 66 1.81 2.99 7.99
N HIS A 67 2.83 2.30 7.48
CA HIS A 67 2.86 2.02 6.04
C HIS A 67 1.82 0.96 5.68
N VAL A 68 1.08 1.18 4.62
CA VAL A 68 -0.02 0.29 4.23
C VAL A 68 0.12 -0.16 2.78
N ILE A 69 0.06 -1.46 2.55
CA ILE A 69 -0.22 -2.01 1.22
C ILE A 69 -1.73 -2.07 1.03
N VAL A 70 -2.29 -1.30 0.09
CA VAL A 70 -3.70 -1.38 -0.31
C VAL A 70 -3.79 -2.10 -1.64
N ASN A 71 -4.32 -3.34 -1.63
CA ASN A 71 -4.47 -4.15 -2.83
C ASN A 71 -5.92 -4.21 -3.29
N PHE A 72 -6.20 -3.70 -4.50
CA PHE A 72 -7.49 -3.81 -5.16
C PHE A 72 -7.55 -5.09 -5.99
N TRP A 73 -8.51 -5.95 -5.71
CA TRP A 73 -8.61 -7.27 -6.28
C TRP A 73 -10.05 -7.74 -6.54
N ALA A 74 -10.23 -8.93 -7.12
CA ALA A 74 -11.52 -9.58 -7.25
C ALA A 74 -11.38 -11.12 -7.35
N THR A 75 -12.41 -11.84 -6.95
CA THR A 75 -12.45 -13.32 -7.00
C THR A 75 -12.35 -13.90 -8.42
N TRP A 76 -12.79 -13.16 -9.42
CA TRP A 76 -12.73 -13.53 -10.85
C TRP A 76 -11.40 -13.10 -11.51
N CYS A 77 -10.53 -12.38 -10.83
CA CYS A 77 -9.23 -11.92 -11.32
C CYS A 77 -8.15 -12.97 -11.01
N ALA A 78 -7.75 -13.76 -11.99
CA ALA A 78 -6.79 -14.84 -11.79
C ALA A 78 -5.41 -14.35 -11.28
N PRO A 79 -4.78 -13.27 -11.82
CA PRO A 79 -3.54 -12.75 -11.28
C PRO A 79 -3.69 -12.22 -9.84
N CYS A 80 -4.84 -11.61 -9.49
CA CYS A 80 -5.09 -11.17 -8.12
C CYS A 80 -5.11 -12.34 -7.13
N ARG A 81 -5.77 -13.44 -7.49
CA ARG A 81 -5.83 -14.64 -6.64
C ARG A 81 -4.44 -15.23 -6.38
N LYS A 82 -3.54 -15.12 -7.35
CA LYS A 82 -2.16 -15.60 -7.23
C LYS A 82 -1.36 -14.78 -6.20
N GLU A 83 -1.68 -13.51 -6.02
CA GLU A 83 -0.98 -12.63 -5.07
C GLU A 83 -1.40 -12.85 -3.61
N MET A 84 -2.63 -13.29 -3.35
CA MET A 84 -3.18 -13.37 -1.98
C MET A 84 -2.31 -14.15 -1.00
N PRO A 85 -1.77 -15.34 -1.32
CA PRO A 85 -0.85 -16.05 -0.42
C PRO A 85 0.42 -15.23 -0.12
N MET A 86 0.97 -14.55 -1.13
CA MET A 86 2.19 -13.73 -0.98
C MET A 86 1.95 -12.48 -0.13
N LEU A 87 0.79 -11.84 -0.27
CA LEU A 87 0.35 -10.73 0.58
C LEU A 87 0.11 -11.17 2.03
N SER A 88 -0.43 -12.38 2.22
CA SER A 88 -0.58 -13.00 3.54
C SER A 88 0.78 -13.28 4.20
N GLU A 89 1.78 -13.73 3.43
CA GLU A 89 3.15 -13.89 3.92
C GLU A 89 3.74 -12.54 4.38
N LEU A 90 3.58 -11.46 3.59
CA LEU A 90 4.02 -10.12 4.00
C LEU A 90 3.32 -9.66 5.29
N GLN A 91 2.01 -9.86 5.39
CA GLN A 91 1.27 -9.53 6.61
C GLN A 91 1.77 -10.34 7.81
N SER A 92 2.11 -11.62 7.62
CA SER A 92 2.65 -12.46 8.71
C SER A 92 4.05 -12.03 9.14
N GLU A 93 4.88 -11.56 8.21
CA GLU A 93 6.28 -11.21 8.46
C GLU A 93 6.45 -9.80 9.02
N PHE A 94 5.69 -8.83 8.48
CA PHE A 94 5.86 -7.40 8.77
C PHE A 94 4.66 -6.76 9.49
N GLY A 95 3.48 -7.40 9.49
CA GLY A 95 2.27 -6.85 10.06
C GLY A 95 2.39 -6.50 11.55
N GLY A 96 1.93 -5.31 11.92
CA GLY A 96 2.03 -4.81 13.30
C GLY A 96 1.72 -3.32 13.41
N ASP A 97 2.42 -2.65 14.33
CA ASP A 97 2.17 -1.24 14.62
C ASP A 97 2.66 -0.30 13.49
N SER A 98 3.63 -0.73 12.67
CA SER A 98 4.23 0.08 11.60
C SER A 98 3.86 -0.34 10.18
N PHE A 99 3.17 -1.49 10.01
CA PHE A 99 2.82 -2.01 8.68
C PHE A 99 1.53 -2.82 8.68
N GLU A 100 0.75 -2.69 7.61
CA GLU A 100 -0.47 -3.48 7.39
C GLU A 100 -0.74 -3.75 5.92
N VAL A 101 -1.31 -4.93 5.62
CA VAL A 101 -1.83 -5.27 4.29
C VAL A 101 -3.35 -5.21 4.32
N VAL A 102 -3.92 -4.33 3.50
CA VAL A 102 -5.36 -4.10 3.34
C VAL A 102 -5.79 -4.58 1.97
N THR A 103 -6.62 -5.62 1.90
CA THR A 103 -7.14 -6.15 0.64
C THR A 103 -8.60 -5.74 0.43
N ILE A 104 -8.89 -5.07 -0.70
CA ILE A 104 -10.23 -4.52 -1.00
C ILE A 104 -10.80 -5.22 -2.25
N ALA A 105 -11.78 -6.09 -2.06
CA ALA A 105 -12.48 -6.73 -3.16
C ALA A 105 -13.41 -5.73 -3.84
N THR A 106 -13.00 -5.25 -5.04
CA THR A 106 -13.73 -4.19 -5.74
C THR A 106 -14.65 -4.73 -6.83
N GLY A 107 -15.80 -4.08 -6.99
CA GLY A 107 -16.83 -4.46 -7.97
C GLY A 107 -17.62 -5.69 -7.54
N ARG A 108 -18.08 -6.47 -8.54
CA ARG A 108 -18.93 -7.62 -8.28
C ARG A 108 -18.16 -8.79 -7.67
N ASN A 109 -18.27 -8.94 -6.36
CA ASN A 109 -17.74 -10.06 -5.61
C ASN A 109 -18.84 -10.62 -4.69
N ASP A 110 -18.90 -11.95 -4.59
CA ASP A 110 -19.73 -12.65 -3.62
C ASP A 110 -18.91 -12.93 -2.35
N LEU A 111 -19.37 -12.44 -1.21
CA LEU A 111 -18.68 -12.62 0.07
C LEU A 111 -18.47 -14.10 0.43
N ALA A 112 -19.44 -14.96 0.14
CA ALA A 112 -19.29 -16.39 0.37
C ALA A 112 -18.19 -16.99 -0.54
N GLY A 113 -18.09 -16.47 -1.77
CA GLY A 113 -17.01 -16.81 -2.71
C GLY A 113 -15.64 -16.35 -2.23
N ILE A 114 -15.53 -15.14 -1.67
CA ILE A 114 -14.28 -14.64 -1.07
C ILE A 114 -13.86 -15.52 0.11
N LYS A 115 -14.76 -15.74 1.07
CA LYS A 115 -14.49 -16.58 2.26
C LYS A 115 -14.07 -18.01 1.88
N ARG A 116 -14.72 -18.60 0.88
CA ARG A 116 -14.37 -19.91 0.36
C ARG A 116 -12.99 -19.93 -0.28
N PHE A 117 -12.67 -18.91 -1.10
CA PHE A 117 -11.35 -18.79 -1.72
C PHE A 117 -10.25 -18.63 -0.67
N PHE A 118 -10.44 -17.77 0.35
CA PHE A 118 -9.44 -17.58 1.41
C PHE A 118 -9.22 -18.87 2.22
N ALA A 119 -10.30 -19.63 2.49
CA ALA A 119 -10.19 -20.94 3.12
C ALA A 119 -9.44 -21.97 2.26
N GLU A 120 -9.64 -21.96 0.93
CA GLU A 120 -8.94 -22.84 -0.01
C GLU A 120 -7.43 -22.59 -0.05
N ILE A 121 -6.99 -21.35 0.15
CA ILE A 121 -5.57 -20.96 0.12
C ILE A 121 -4.99 -20.78 1.53
N GLU A 122 -5.74 -21.16 2.57
CA GLU A 122 -5.33 -21.10 3.99
C GLU A 122 -4.88 -19.70 4.44
N VAL A 123 -5.54 -18.64 3.93
CA VAL A 123 -5.31 -17.24 4.32
C VAL A 123 -6.37 -16.80 5.32
N ASP A 124 -5.96 -16.42 6.53
CA ASP A 124 -6.82 -16.01 7.64
C ASP A 124 -6.40 -14.67 8.30
N ASN A 125 -5.26 -14.12 7.88
CA ASN A 125 -4.65 -12.91 8.44
C ASN A 125 -4.84 -11.65 7.57
N LEU A 126 -5.58 -11.75 6.47
CA LEU A 126 -5.93 -10.58 5.63
C LEU A 126 -7.38 -10.17 5.87
N PRO A 127 -7.64 -8.86 6.09
CA PRO A 127 -9.00 -8.37 6.29
C PRO A 127 -9.83 -8.48 5.01
N LEU A 128 -11.12 -8.75 5.16
CA LEU A 128 -12.07 -8.87 4.05
C LEU A 128 -12.82 -7.55 3.86
N TYR A 129 -12.25 -6.63 3.09
CA TYR A 129 -12.90 -5.39 2.71
C TYR A 129 -13.54 -5.47 1.33
N LEU A 130 -14.59 -4.69 1.13
CA LEU A 130 -15.45 -4.70 -0.05
C LEU A 130 -15.71 -3.28 -0.54
N ASP A 131 -15.52 -3.03 -1.82
CA ASP A 131 -15.97 -1.84 -2.55
C ASP A 131 -16.87 -2.26 -3.73
N PRO A 132 -18.11 -2.73 -3.44
CA PRO A 132 -18.99 -3.33 -4.47
C PRO A 132 -19.45 -2.34 -5.54
N LYS A 133 -19.49 -1.05 -5.22
CA LYS A 133 -19.85 0.02 -6.15
C LYS A 133 -18.64 0.57 -6.93
N GLN A 134 -17.44 0.13 -6.58
CA GLN A 134 -16.18 0.65 -7.12
C GLN A 134 -16.01 2.17 -6.93
N THR A 135 -16.55 2.72 -5.84
CA THR A 135 -16.48 4.16 -5.57
C THR A 135 -15.05 4.55 -5.24
N LEU A 136 -14.47 3.87 -4.24
CA LEU A 136 -13.07 4.05 -3.87
C LEU A 136 -12.13 3.71 -5.05
N ALA A 137 -12.34 2.55 -5.69
CA ALA A 137 -11.49 2.12 -6.79
C ALA A 137 -11.46 3.13 -7.96
N ARG A 138 -12.60 3.73 -8.32
CA ARG A 138 -12.64 4.76 -9.38
C ARG A 138 -11.96 6.05 -8.97
N ASP A 139 -12.20 6.51 -7.75
CA ASP A 139 -11.59 7.73 -7.23
C ASP A 139 -10.06 7.60 -7.14
N MET A 140 -9.57 6.40 -6.77
CA MET A 140 -8.15 6.05 -6.78
C MET A 140 -7.62 5.66 -8.18
N ALA A 141 -8.36 5.91 -9.26
CA ALA A 141 -7.97 5.60 -10.64
C ALA A 141 -7.55 4.14 -10.87
N VAL A 142 -8.23 3.19 -10.22
CA VAL A 142 -8.05 1.76 -10.42
C VAL A 142 -8.76 1.34 -11.71
N LEU A 143 -8.04 1.35 -12.83
CA LEU A 143 -8.56 1.09 -14.17
C LEU A 143 -8.49 -0.39 -14.59
N GLY A 144 -7.88 -1.23 -13.78
CA GLY A 144 -7.72 -2.68 -14.00
C GLY A 144 -7.27 -3.36 -12.73
N LEU A 145 -7.25 -4.70 -12.71
CA LEU A 145 -6.88 -5.47 -11.52
C LEU A 145 -5.74 -6.46 -11.83
N PRO A 146 -4.86 -6.72 -10.86
CA PRO A 146 -4.73 -6.02 -9.58
C PRO A 146 -4.08 -4.65 -9.72
N ILE A 147 -4.39 -3.75 -8.81
CA ILE A 147 -3.61 -2.55 -8.54
C ILE A 147 -3.31 -2.53 -7.05
N THR A 148 -2.05 -2.24 -6.73
CA THR A 148 -1.60 -2.13 -5.35
C THR A 148 -0.96 -0.77 -5.12
N LEU A 149 -1.35 -0.11 -4.03
CA LEU A 149 -0.78 1.15 -3.57
C LEU A 149 0.07 0.88 -2.35
N ILE A 150 1.10 1.70 -2.14
CA ILE A 150 1.78 1.79 -0.84
C ILE A 150 1.48 3.19 -0.29
N LEU A 151 0.97 3.23 0.93
CA LEU A 151 0.72 4.47 1.66
C LEU A 151 1.79 4.66 2.73
N ASP A 152 2.14 5.94 2.96
CA ASP A 152 2.98 6.36 4.09
C ASP A 152 2.16 6.45 5.40
N PRO A 153 2.81 6.66 6.57
CA PRO A 153 2.10 6.81 7.84
C PRO A 153 1.17 8.03 7.90
N GLU A 154 1.36 9.03 7.06
CA GLU A 154 0.51 10.21 6.92
C GLU A 154 -0.73 9.93 6.03
N GLY A 155 -0.86 8.70 5.49
CA GLY A 155 -1.97 8.26 4.66
C GLY A 155 -1.86 8.68 3.19
N ASN A 156 -0.70 9.14 2.71
CA ASN A 156 -0.50 9.49 1.31
C ASN A 156 -0.04 8.29 0.48
N GLU A 157 -0.45 8.23 -0.77
CA GLU A 157 0.11 7.29 -1.74
C GLU A 157 1.53 7.70 -2.11
N ILE A 158 2.50 6.81 -1.87
CA ILE A 158 3.93 7.01 -2.21
C ILE A 158 4.42 6.06 -3.29
N ALA A 159 3.68 4.99 -3.57
CA ALA A 159 4.02 4.08 -4.67
C ALA A 159 2.80 3.34 -5.22
N ARG A 160 2.88 2.93 -6.49
CA ARG A 160 1.82 2.20 -7.19
C ARG A 160 2.37 1.07 -8.06
N MET A 161 1.76 -0.10 -7.91
CA MET A 161 1.97 -1.27 -8.75
C MET A 161 0.75 -1.48 -9.65
N ARG A 162 0.97 -1.65 -10.96
CA ARG A 162 -0.07 -2.05 -11.91
C ARG A 162 0.19 -3.47 -12.40
N GLY A 163 -0.80 -4.33 -12.25
CA GLY A 163 -0.68 -5.77 -12.51
C GLY A 163 -0.04 -6.51 -11.34
N ASP A 164 0.06 -7.83 -11.48
CA ASP A 164 0.54 -8.73 -10.45
C ASP A 164 2.04 -8.59 -10.17
N ALA A 165 2.43 -8.93 -8.94
CA ALA A 165 3.83 -8.99 -8.53
C ALA A 165 4.09 -10.18 -7.60
N GLU A 166 5.37 -10.52 -7.43
CA GLU A 166 5.84 -11.51 -6.46
C GLU A 166 6.11 -10.80 -5.13
N TRP A 167 5.03 -10.58 -4.36
CA TRP A 167 5.06 -9.82 -3.11
C TRP A 167 5.88 -10.49 -1.99
N ASN A 168 6.14 -11.80 -2.09
CA ASN A 168 7.01 -12.52 -1.17
C ASN A 168 8.47 -12.65 -1.66
N SER A 169 8.84 -11.95 -2.74
CA SER A 169 10.23 -11.89 -3.21
C SER A 169 11.14 -11.14 -2.23
N GLU A 170 12.44 -11.46 -2.23
CA GLU A 170 13.44 -10.75 -1.43
C GLU A 170 13.43 -9.23 -1.71
N SER A 171 13.21 -8.84 -2.97
CA SER A 171 13.10 -7.43 -3.34
C SER A 171 11.88 -6.76 -2.70
N ALA A 172 10.71 -7.41 -2.71
CA ALA A 172 9.51 -6.86 -2.05
C ALA A 172 9.73 -6.73 -0.54
N LYS A 173 10.27 -7.76 0.09
CA LYS A 173 10.58 -7.77 1.54
C LYS A 173 11.61 -6.70 1.92
N ALA A 174 12.68 -6.54 1.12
CA ALA A 174 13.68 -5.50 1.34
C ALA A 174 13.09 -4.08 1.26
N ILE A 175 12.21 -3.83 0.28
CA ILE A 175 11.51 -2.55 0.14
C ILE A 175 10.63 -2.27 1.37
N ILE A 176 9.81 -3.25 1.80
CA ILE A 176 8.95 -3.08 2.97
C ILE A 176 9.78 -2.89 4.24
N ALA A 177 10.83 -3.69 4.44
CA ALA A 177 11.72 -3.53 5.59
C ALA A 177 12.38 -2.14 5.64
N ALA A 178 12.78 -1.59 4.50
CA ALA A 178 13.35 -0.25 4.41
C ALA A 178 12.32 0.84 4.72
N LEU A 179 11.07 0.70 4.24
CA LEU A 179 9.99 1.64 4.52
C LEU A 179 9.62 1.72 6.01
N ILE A 180 9.64 0.58 6.73
CA ILE A 180 9.25 0.53 8.14
C ILE A 180 10.44 0.66 9.11
N ALA A 181 11.66 0.80 8.59
CA ALA A 181 12.82 1.03 9.43
C ALA A 181 12.66 2.35 10.20
N PRO A 182 12.95 2.38 11.50
CA PRO A 182 12.91 3.65 12.24
C PRO A 182 13.94 4.61 11.65
N ASP A 183 13.56 5.89 11.56
CA ASP A 183 14.47 6.95 11.12
C ASP A 183 15.75 6.93 11.99
N ALA A 184 16.92 6.89 11.34
CA ALA A 184 18.23 6.77 11.99
C ALA A 184 18.74 8.14 12.51
#